data_bdd3025da3c5d5864ce483e6ccf30d23
#
_entry.id   bdd3025da3c5d5864ce483e6ccf30d23
#
_cell.length_a   1.000
_cell.length_b   1.000
_cell.length_c   1.000
_cell.angle_alpha   90.00
_cell.angle_beta   90.00
_cell.angle_gamma   90.00
#
_symmetry.space_group_name_H-M   'P 1'
#
loop_
_entity.id
_entity.type
_entity.pdbx_description
1 polymer ?
#
loop_
_entity_poly.entity_id
_entity_poly.type
_entity_poly.pdbx_seq_one_letter_code
_entity_poly.pdbx_strand_id
1 'polypeptide(L)'
;MKHLLIIFSVLLTSISWSKDVDWKDLIKRDGLWYEKFTNEPFTGNSTGLKQGKVKDGKKDGEWLYYSVNGQLYLKNTYKEGKKDGERLKYYDNGQLMEKGNYKDGKRNGLKTDWHKNGRKESEGNWKNDKQEGLLTAWYENGQKRTEINYKNGKKEELQTRWYENGQKRSEVNYKNGKQDGLVTEWHKNGQKSFEGNWVDGKVDGVVTFWDKEGEVTKTDTYKDGKLVEGIKL
;
A
#
# COMPACT_ATOMS: atom_id res chain seq x y z
N MET A 1 -0.93 78.50 -11.22
CA MET A 1 -0.24 77.35 -11.85
C MET A 1 -0.16 76.25 -10.77
N LYS A 2 -0.93 75.18 -10.91
CA LYS A 2 -0.92 74.01 -9.97
C LYS A 2 0.03 72.96 -10.58
N HIS A 3 1.15 72.67 -9.91
CA HIS A 3 2.05 71.60 -10.32
C HIS A 3 1.45 70.24 -9.86
N LEU A 4 1.09 69.40 -10.84
CA LEU A 4 0.65 68.00 -10.61
C LEU A 4 1.90 67.15 -10.45
N LEU A 5 2.19 66.66 -9.26
CA LEU A 5 3.27 65.69 -9.00
C LEU A 5 2.73 64.29 -9.39
N ILE A 6 3.20 63.77 -10.49
CA ILE A 6 2.93 62.36 -10.90
C ILE A 6 3.99 61.51 -10.20
N ILE A 7 3.54 60.76 -9.15
CA ILE A 7 4.37 59.74 -8.51
C ILE A 7 4.29 58.49 -9.35
N PHE A 8 5.35 58.17 -10.08
CA PHE A 8 5.54 56.88 -10.72
C PHE A 8 5.91 55.84 -9.64
N SER A 9 4.94 55.04 -9.22
CA SER A 9 5.20 53.83 -8.42
C SER A 9 5.77 52.75 -9.37
N VAL A 10 7.08 52.57 -9.38
CA VAL A 10 7.75 51.47 -10.04
C VAL A 10 7.39 50.21 -9.20
N LEU A 11 6.44 49.44 -9.66
CA LEU A 11 6.24 48.06 -9.21
C LEU A 11 7.47 47.24 -9.60
N LEU A 12 8.45 47.13 -8.72
CA LEU A 12 9.50 46.14 -8.80
C LEU A 12 8.84 44.75 -8.60
N THR A 13 8.39 44.14 -9.71
CA THR A 13 8.14 42.69 -9.71
C THR A 13 9.48 42.02 -9.54
N SER A 14 9.80 41.58 -8.33
CA SER A 14 10.93 40.69 -8.09
C SER A 14 10.68 39.40 -8.89
N ILE A 15 11.37 39.26 -10.04
CA ILE A 15 11.50 37.97 -10.72
C ILE A 15 12.33 37.10 -9.77
N SER A 16 11.63 36.34 -8.93
CA SER A 16 12.27 35.33 -8.08
C SER A 16 12.77 34.21 -9.02
N TRP A 17 14.03 34.26 -9.42
CA TRP A 17 14.69 33.11 -10.03
C TRP A 17 14.76 32.01 -8.97
N SER A 18 14.12 30.88 -9.23
CA SER A 18 14.23 29.71 -8.36
C SER A 18 15.69 29.24 -8.39
N LYS A 19 16.34 29.21 -7.22
CA LYS A 19 17.72 28.71 -7.08
C LYS A 19 17.75 27.21 -7.29
N ASP A 20 18.64 26.71 -8.12
CA ASP A 20 18.88 25.28 -8.34
C ASP A 20 20.09 24.81 -7.54
N VAL A 21 19.94 23.74 -6.74
CA VAL A 21 21.00 23.16 -5.89
C VAL A 21 21.01 21.64 -6.08
N ASP A 22 22.19 21.04 -6.27
CA ASP A 22 22.31 19.59 -6.32
C ASP A 22 21.89 18.98 -4.95
N TRP A 23 21.10 17.90 -4.98
CA TRP A 23 20.62 17.22 -3.79
C TRP A 23 21.74 16.88 -2.79
N LYS A 24 22.94 16.53 -3.27
CA LYS A 24 24.11 16.23 -2.42
C LYS A 24 24.57 17.40 -1.56
N ASP A 25 24.21 18.64 -1.94
CA ASP A 25 24.55 19.86 -1.23
C ASP A 25 23.43 20.38 -0.31
N LEU A 26 22.32 19.64 -0.24
CA LEU A 26 21.25 19.87 0.71
C LEU A 26 21.43 18.98 1.96
N ILE A 27 21.27 19.56 3.13
CA ILE A 27 21.30 18.87 4.43
C ILE A 27 19.98 19.08 5.18
N LYS A 28 19.61 18.10 6.00
CA LYS A 28 18.40 18.19 6.83
C LYS A 28 18.77 18.46 8.28
N ARG A 29 18.17 19.53 8.87
CA ARG A 29 18.28 19.91 10.28
C ARG A 29 16.90 20.22 10.80
N ASP A 30 16.52 19.71 11.97
CA ASP A 30 15.24 19.93 12.66
C ASP A 30 14.00 19.78 11.74
N GLY A 31 14.06 18.78 10.85
CA GLY A 31 12.96 18.50 9.93
C GLY A 31 12.94 19.33 8.65
N LEU A 32 13.75 20.37 8.52
CA LEU A 32 13.86 21.26 7.36
C LEU A 32 15.12 21.00 6.56
N TRP A 33 15.07 21.31 5.26
CA TRP A 33 16.19 21.23 4.32
C TRP A 33 16.89 22.58 4.20
N TYR A 34 18.21 22.55 4.22
CA TYR A 34 19.11 23.70 4.09
C TYR A 34 20.15 23.39 3.01
N GLU A 35 20.61 24.40 2.32
CA GLU A 35 21.85 24.30 1.56
C GLU A 35 23.02 24.22 2.56
N LYS A 36 24.07 23.46 2.25
CA LYS A 36 25.28 23.35 3.09
C LYS A 36 25.86 24.74 3.37
N PHE A 37 26.31 24.90 4.59
CA PHE A 37 26.93 26.14 5.09
C PHE A 37 26.01 27.36 5.17
N THR A 38 24.68 27.16 5.05
CA THR A 38 23.68 28.23 5.28
C THR A 38 22.86 27.97 6.54
N ASN A 39 22.28 29.04 7.09
CA ASN A 39 21.39 28.96 8.26
C ASN A 39 19.90 29.24 7.91
N GLU A 40 19.62 29.61 6.67
CA GLU A 40 18.27 29.85 6.21
C GLU A 40 17.68 28.58 5.57
N PRO A 41 16.44 28.22 5.85
CA PRO A 41 15.75 27.11 5.19
C PRO A 41 15.74 27.30 3.67
N PHE A 42 16.14 26.27 2.93
CA PHE A 42 16.28 26.33 1.48
C PHE A 42 14.92 26.52 0.79
N THR A 43 14.88 27.43 -0.17
CA THR A 43 13.77 27.57 -1.12
C THR A 43 14.36 27.59 -2.53
N GLY A 44 13.95 26.61 -3.36
CA GLY A 44 14.48 26.43 -4.71
C GLY A 44 14.18 25.05 -5.26
N ASN A 45 14.89 24.67 -6.33
CA ASN A 45 14.81 23.34 -6.90
C ASN A 45 15.99 22.48 -6.47
N SER A 46 15.74 21.27 -6.11
CA SER A 46 16.74 20.21 -5.96
C SER A 46 16.98 19.56 -7.30
N THR A 47 18.23 19.32 -7.66
CA THR A 47 18.67 18.66 -8.90
C THR A 47 19.47 17.38 -8.60
N GLY A 48 20.06 16.74 -9.62
CA GLY A 48 20.81 15.50 -9.49
C GLY A 48 19.90 14.26 -9.33
N LEU A 49 20.27 13.33 -8.47
CA LEU A 49 19.53 12.06 -8.31
C LEU A 49 18.17 12.20 -7.59
N LYS A 50 17.92 13.32 -6.93
CA LYS A 50 16.65 13.62 -6.27
C LYS A 50 16.22 15.02 -6.68
N GLN A 51 15.21 15.08 -7.52
CA GLN A 51 14.73 16.31 -8.16
C GLN A 51 13.37 16.70 -7.64
N GLY A 52 13.16 17.98 -7.39
CA GLY A 52 11.88 18.52 -6.96
C GLY A 52 12.03 19.86 -6.27
N LYS A 53 10.90 20.52 -6.02
CA LYS A 53 10.85 21.82 -5.36
C LYS A 53 10.96 21.68 -3.85
N VAL A 54 11.74 22.54 -3.24
CA VAL A 54 11.74 22.81 -1.80
C VAL A 54 11.22 24.24 -1.58
N LYS A 55 10.32 24.41 -0.62
CA LYS A 55 9.79 25.69 -0.19
C LYS A 55 9.93 25.80 1.33
N ASP A 56 10.59 26.83 1.82
CA ASP A 56 10.82 27.07 3.24
C ASP A 56 11.35 25.82 3.97
N GLY A 57 12.36 25.15 3.38
CA GLY A 57 12.96 23.91 3.88
C GLY A 57 12.08 22.65 3.75
N LYS A 58 10.92 22.72 3.13
CA LYS A 58 10.00 21.57 2.99
C LYS A 58 9.83 21.16 1.55
N LYS A 59 9.77 19.85 1.29
CA LYS A 59 9.42 19.34 -0.04
C LYS A 59 8.02 19.80 -0.44
N ASP A 60 7.86 20.27 -1.68
CA ASP A 60 6.60 20.75 -2.22
C ASP A 60 6.44 20.35 -3.68
N GLY A 61 5.24 19.89 -4.08
CA GLY A 61 4.98 19.41 -5.43
C GLY A 61 5.59 18.02 -5.73
N GLU A 62 5.87 17.78 -6.99
CA GLU A 62 6.40 16.52 -7.51
C GLU A 62 7.89 16.35 -7.17
N TRP A 63 8.25 15.13 -6.77
CA TRP A 63 9.62 14.72 -6.47
C TRP A 63 9.98 13.44 -7.19
N LEU A 64 11.04 13.50 -7.98
CA LEU A 64 11.58 12.40 -8.78
C LEU A 64 12.87 11.88 -8.16
N TYR A 65 13.03 10.56 -8.13
CA TYR A 65 14.18 9.89 -7.55
C TYR A 65 14.78 8.94 -8.58
N TYR A 66 16.03 9.16 -8.90
CA TYR A 66 16.78 8.40 -9.89
C TYR A 66 17.83 7.54 -9.20
N SER A 67 18.07 6.36 -9.73
CA SER A 67 19.22 5.51 -9.41
C SER A 67 20.50 6.06 -10.05
N VAL A 68 21.65 5.54 -9.64
CA VAL A 68 22.96 6.00 -10.15
C VAL A 68 23.14 5.81 -11.66
N ASN A 69 22.40 4.89 -12.27
CA ASN A 69 22.36 4.67 -13.72
C ASN A 69 21.36 5.61 -14.46
N GLY A 70 20.77 6.58 -13.75
CA GLY A 70 19.85 7.57 -14.33
C GLY A 70 18.40 7.10 -14.48
N GLN A 71 18.05 5.90 -14.00
CA GLN A 71 16.69 5.38 -14.13
C GLN A 71 15.79 5.91 -13.02
N LEU A 72 14.60 6.41 -13.39
CA LEU A 72 13.55 6.80 -12.45
C LEU A 72 13.03 5.54 -11.73
N TYR A 73 13.14 5.49 -10.40
CA TYR A 73 12.61 4.38 -9.60
C TYR A 73 11.47 4.78 -8.65
N LEU A 74 11.31 6.10 -8.37
CA LEU A 74 10.28 6.57 -7.46
C LEU A 74 9.86 8.00 -7.80
N LYS A 75 8.55 8.24 -7.82
CA LYS A 75 7.92 9.55 -7.89
C LYS A 75 6.98 9.70 -6.69
N ASN A 76 7.03 10.84 -6.01
CA ASN A 76 6.11 11.19 -4.96
C ASN A 76 5.61 12.62 -5.14
N THR A 77 4.40 12.90 -4.68
CA THR A 77 3.89 14.26 -4.54
C THR A 77 3.89 14.66 -3.07
N TYR A 78 4.34 15.89 -2.80
CA TYR A 78 4.43 16.45 -1.47
C TYR A 78 3.68 17.77 -1.36
N LYS A 79 3.16 18.05 -0.17
CA LYS A 79 2.64 19.34 0.24
C LYS A 79 3.18 19.65 1.63
N GLU A 80 3.86 20.80 1.78
CA GLU A 80 4.44 21.22 3.07
C GLU A 80 5.26 20.13 3.77
N GLY A 81 6.07 19.37 2.99
CA GLY A 81 6.93 18.31 3.50
C GLY A 81 6.28 16.96 3.75
N LYS A 82 4.96 16.85 3.66
CA LYS A 82 4.19 15.60 3.80
C LYS A 82 3.84 15.04 2.43
N LYS A 83 3.80 13.71 2.29
CA LYS A 83 3.26 13.10 1.07
C LYS A 83 1.78 13.47 0.95
N ASP A 84 1.40 14.09 -0.17
CA ASP A 84 0.02 14.47 -0.47
C ASP A 84 -0.18 14.41 -1.98
N GLY A 85 -0.89 13.39 -2.46
CA GLY A 85 -1.06 13.07 -3.86
C GLY A 85 -0.47 11.74 -4.26
N GLU A 86 -0.18 11.59 -5.54
CA GLU A 86 0.24 10.34 -6.17
C GLU A 86 1.66 9.92 -5.75
N ARG A 87 1.82 8.59 -5.60
CA ARG A 87 3.12 7.91 -5.51
C ARG A 87 3.19 6.85 -6.59
N LEU A 88 4.30 6.85 -7.35
CA LEU A 88 4.63 5.82 -8.33
C LEU A 88 5.99 5.22 -7.99
N LYS A 89 6.11 3.91 -8.03
CA LYS A 89 7.38 3.19 -7.88
C LYS A 89 7.57 2.28 -9.08
N TYR A 90 8.79 2.16 -9.57
CA TYR A 90 9.14 1.42 -10.77
C TYR A 90 10.15 0.32 -10.47
N TYR A 91 10.08 -0.75 -11.21
CA TYR A 91 11.11 -1.80 -11.28
C TYR A 91 12.33 -1.30 -12.07
N ASP A 92 13.45 -2.04 -11.96
CA ASP A 92 14.68 -1.73 -12.70
C ASP A 92 14.53 -1.85 -14.22
N ASN A 93 13.49 -2.56 -14.71
CA ASN A 93 13.13 -2.62 -16.13
C ASN A 93 12.24 -1.46 -16.59
N GLY A 94 11.95 -0.49 -15.71
CA GLY A 94 11.11 0.69 -16.00
C GLY A 94 9.60 0.44 -15.88
N GLN A 95 9.16 -0.79 -15.66
CA GLN A 95 7.74 -1.09 -15.47
C GLN A 95 7.25 -0.60 -14.10
N LEU A 96 5.98 -0.22 -14.04
CA LEU A 96 5.34 0.21 -12.80
C LEU A 96 5.26 -0.96 -11.81
N MET A 97 5.74 -0.72 -10.59
CA MET A 97 5.71 -1.65 -9.46
C MET A 97 4.55 -1.33 -8.51
N GLU A 98 4.34 -0.04 -8.22
CA GLU A 98 3.34 0.44 -7.26
C GLU A 98 2.77 1.77 -7.71
N LYS A 99 1.45 1.91 -7.61
CA LYS A 99 0.74 3.18 -7.68
C LYS A 99 -0.14 3.31 -6.44
N GLY A 100 -0.05 4.43 -5.75
CA GLY A 100 -0.85 4.71 -4.57
C GLY A 100 -1.07 6.20 -4.38
N ASN A 101 -2.00 6.53 -3.50
CA ASN A 101 -2.31 7.90 -3.14
C ASN A 101 -2.08 8.15 -1.66
N TYR A 102 -1.64 9.35 -1.34
CA TYR A 102 -1.38 9.82 0.02
C TYR A 102 -2.15 11.11 0.29
N LYS A 103 -2.57 11.29 1.52
CA LYS A 103 -3.14 12.52 2.06
C LYS A 103 -2.52 12.81 3.42
N ASP A 104 -1.96 14.01 3.60
CA ASP A 104 -1.30 14.42 4.85
C ASP A 104 -0.29 13.40 5.39
N GLY A 105 0.48 12.75 4.50
CA GLY A 105 1.50 11.74 4.82
C GLY A 105 0.99 10.31 4.98
N LYS A 106 -0.32 10.08 4.98
CA LYS A 106 -0.97 8.78 5.15
C LYS A 106 -1.50 8.23 3.83
N ARG A 107 -1.44 6.90 3.64
CA ARG A 107 -2.08 6.24 2.48
C ARG A 107 -3.58 6.51 2.52
N ASN A 108 -4.12 6.98 1.39
CA ASN A 108 -5.53 7.32 1.26
C ASN A 108 -5.97 7.17 -0.21
N GLY A 109 -6.91 6.28 -0.47
CA GLY A 109 -7.39 5.94 -1.81
C GLY A 109 -6.85 4.61 -2.32
N LEU A 110 -7.02 4.37 -3.60
CA LEU A 110 -6.63 3.13 -4.27
C LEU A 110 -5.11 2.96 -4.28
N LYS A 111 -4.64 1.74 -3.93
CA LYS A 111 -3.26 1.29 -4.15
C LYS A 111 -3.29 0.06 -5.03
N THR A 112 -2.47 0.06 -6.06
CA THR A 112 -2.27 -1.07 -6.97
C THR A 112 -0.78 -1.41 -7.01
N ASP A 113 -0.46 -2.68 -6.91
CA ASP A 113 0.87 -3.24 -7.10
C ASP A 113 0.87 -4.12 -8.35
N TRP A 114 2.01 -4.24 -9.02
CA TRP A 114 2.22 -5.04 -10.21
C TRP A 114 3.42 -5.96 -10.08
N HIS A 115 3.34 -7.14 -10.65
CA HIS A 115 4.45 -8.05 -10.88
C HIS A 115 5.42 -7.48 -11.93
N LYS A 116 6.66 -7.99 -11.96
CA LYS A 116 7.66 -7.61 -12.98
C LYS A 116 7.23 -7.88 -14.42
N ASN A 117 6.26 -8.76 -14.64
CA ASN A 117 5.69 -9.03 -15.97
C ASN A 117 4.58 -8.05 -16.38
N GLY A 118 4.31 -7.02 -15.56
CA GLY A 118 3.31 -5.98 -15.81
C GLY A 118 1.87 -6.35 -15.44
N ARG A 119 1.60 -7.58 -14.99
CA ARG A 119 0.28 -7.97 -14.50
C ARG A 119 0.06 -7.45 -13.08
N LYS A 120 -1.19 -7.17 -12.72
CA LYS A 120 -1.53 -6.79 -11.33
C LYS A 120 -1.10 -7.87 -10.35
N GLU A 121 -0.49 -7.47 -9.24
CA GLU A 121 -0.16 -8.31 -8.08
C GLU A 121 -1.19 -8.13 -6.97
N SER A 122 -1.58 -6.88 -6.68
CA SER A 122 -2.63 -6.57 -5.70
C SER A 122 -3.31 -5.24 -5.97
N GLU A 123 -4.57 -5.12 -5.52
CA GLU A 123 -5.33 -3.88 -5.56
C GLU A 123 -6.26 -3.78 -4.35
N GLY A 124 -6.27 -2.63 -3.70
CA GLY A 124 -7.13 -2.38 -2.55
C GLY A 124 -7.15 -0.91 -2.15
N ASN A 125 -8.16 -0.53 -1.39
CA ASN A 125 -8.32 0.83 -0.91
C ASN A 125 -7.72 1.02 0.50
N TRP A 126 -7.28 2.25 0.74
CA TRP A 126 -6.71 2.67 2.01
C TRP A 126 -7.37 3.96 2.50
N LYS A 127 -7.57 4.05 3.81
CA LYS A 127 -8.06 5.26 4.47
C LYS A 127 -7.23 5.49 5.74
N ASN A 128 -6.47 6.60 5.76
CA ASN A 128 -5.60 6.95 6.88
C ASN A 128 -4.68 5.79 7.32
N ASP A 129 -3.94 5.19 6.37
CA ASP A 129 -3.05 4.02 6.54
C ASP A 129 -3.73 2.70 6.92
N LYS A 130 -5.04 2.63 6.99
CA LYS A 130 -5.80 1.40 7.22
C LYS A 130 -6.41 0.91 5.92
N GLN A 131 -6.38 -0.40 5.69
CA GLN A 131 -7.10 -1.01 4.58
C GLN A 131 -8.61 -0.87 4.78
N GLU A 132 -9.33 -0.59 3.68
CA GLU A 132 -10.77 -0.37 3.69
C GLU A 132 -11.40 -0.96 2.43
N GLY A 133 -12.44 -1.78 2.58
CA GLY A 133 -13.11 -2.45 1.48
C GLY A 133 -12.35 -3.65 0.93
N LEU A 134 -12.67 -4.04 -0.30
CA LEU A 134 -12.12 -5.23 -0.95
C LEU A 134 -10.64 -5.05 -1.28
N LEU A 135 -9.83 -6.05 -0.90
CA LEU A 135 -8.50 -6.31 -1.40
C LEU A 135 -8.56 -7.53 -2.30
N THR A 136 -8.05 -7.42 -3.51
CA THR A 136 -7.81 -8.54 -4.42
C THR A 136 -6.33 -8.66 -4.70
N ALA A 137 -5.79 -9.89 -4.69
CA ALA A 137 -4.43 -10.18 -5.12
C ALA A 137 -4.43 -11.31 -6.15
N TRP A 138 -3.41 -11.29 -7.02
CA TRP A 138 -3.26 -12.22 -8.14
C TRP A 138 -1.87 -12.84 -8.16
N TYR A 139 -1.77 -14.01 -8.73
CA TYR A 139 -0.53 -14.69 -9.10
C TYR A 139 0.09 -14.05 -10.36
N GLU A 140 1.36 -14.35 -10.65
CA GLU A 140 2.04 -13.88 -11.86
C GLU A 140 1.38 -14.39 -13.16
N ASN A 141 0.68 -15.53 -13.12
CA ASN A 141 -0.11 -16.03 -14.24
C ASN A 141 -1.41 -15.26 -14.49
N GLY A 142 -1.78 -14.33 -13.57
CA GLY A 142 -2.97 -13.48 -13.64
C GLY A 142 -4.20 -14.07 -12.99
N GLN A 143 -4.15 -15.28 -12.46
CA GLN A 143 -5.26 -15.86 -11.71
C GLN A 143 -5.35 -15.25 -10.31
N LYS A 144 -6.56 -15.15 -9.76
CA LYS A 144 -6.79 -14.68 -8.40
C LYS A 144 -6.03 -15.56 -7.40
N ARG A 145 -5.39 -14.93 -6.43
CA ARG A 145 -4.71 -15.55 -5.28
C ARG A 145 -5.52 -15.40 -4.00
N THR A 146 -6.11 -14.21 -3.78
CA THR A 146 -6.97 -13.95 -2.63
C THR A 146 -7.92 -12.80 -2.88
N GLU A 147 -9.10 -12.90 -2.29
CA GLU A 147 -10.03 -11.78 -2.08
C GLU A 147 -10.42 -11.72 -0.62
N ILE A 148 -10.49 -10.52 -0.05
CA ILE A 148 -10.91 -10.28 1.32
C ILE A 148 -11.37 -8.86 1.52
N ASN A 149 -12.41 -8.66 2.32
CA ASN A 149 -12.85 -7.35 2.78
C ASN A 149 -12.13 -6.91 4.06
N TYR A 150 -11.88 -5.59 4.12
CA TYR A 150 -11.33 -4.94 5.30
C TYR A 150 -12.24 -3.79 5.75
N LYS A 151 -12.34 -3.63 7.07
CA LYS A 151 -13.00 -2.49 7.70
C LYS A 151 -12.09 -1.94 8.78
N ASN A 152 -11.69 -0.67 8.63
CA ASN A 152 -10.73 -0.02 9.55
C ASN A 152 -9.42 -0.81 9.75
N GLY A 153 -8.92 -1.51 8.71
CA GLY A 153 -7.70 -2.32 8.73
C GLY A 153 -7.84 -3.71 9.34
N LYS A 154 -9.05 -4.12 9.73
CA LYS A 154 -9.36 -5.46 10.21
C LYS A 154 -10.07 -6.25 9.11
N LYS A 155 -9.76 -7.55 9.03
CA LYS A 155 -10.47 -8.48 8.14
C LYS A 155 -11.92 -8.58 8.55
N GLU A 156 -12.81 -8.60 7.57
CA GLU A 156 -14.25 -8.66 7.73
C GLU A 156 -14.86 -9.55 6.64
N GLU A 157 -15.93 -10.28 6.96
CA GLU A 157 -16.64 -11.15 6.02
C GLU A 157 -15.78 -12.30 5.48
N LEU A 158 -16.13 -12.81 4.30
CA LEU A 158 -15.50 -13.96 3.68
C LEU A 158 -14.15 -13.59 3.04
N GLN A 159 -13.09 -14.32 3.41
CA GLN A 159 -11.86 -14.39 2.66
C GLN A 159 -11.85 -15.64 1.79
N THR A 160 -11.65 -15.49 0.49
CA THR A 160 -11.40 -16.61 -0.42
C THR A 160 -9.95 -16.60 -0.90
N ARG A 161 -9.33 -17.75 -0.91
CA ARG A 161 -8.00 -17.99 -1.50
C ARG A 161 -8.09 -19.06 -2.57
N TRP A 162 -7.22 -18.94 -3.56
CA TRP A 162 -7.12 -19.86 -4.68
C TRP A 162 -5.70 -20.39 -4.83
N TYR A 163 -5.57 -21.55 -5.43
CA TYR A 163 -4.32 -22.08 -5.95
C TYR A 163 -3.99 -21.42 -7.30
N GLU A 164 -2.73 -21.56 -7.76
CA GLU A 164 -2.30 -21.07 -9.08
C GLU A 164 -3.01 -21.72 -10.26
N ASN A 165 -3.64 -22.88 -10.07
CA ASN A 165 -4.48 -23.53 -11.09
C ASN A 165 -5.92 -22.98 -11.12
N GLY A 166 -6.25 -21.98 -10.30
CA GLY A 166 -7.54 -21.31 -10.24
C GLY A 166 -8.58 -21.99 -9.37
N GLN A 167 -8.29 -23.16 -8.81
CA GLN A 167 -9.21 -23.84 -7.89
C GLN A 167 -9.17 -23.17 -6.51
N LYS A 168 -10.29 -23.19 -5.80
CA LYS A 168 -10.34 -22.70 -4.41
C LYS A 168 -9.36 -23.47 -3.55
N ARG A 169 -8.65 -22.75 -2.67
CA ARG A 169 -7.78 -23.29 -1.64
C ARG A 169 -8.39 -23.19 -0.26
N SER A 170 -9.02 -22.06 0.06
CA SER A 170 -9.71 -21.89 1.35
C SER A 170 -10.77 -20.80 1.28
N GLU A 171 -11.80 -20.98 2.08
CA GLU A 171 -12.77 -19.94 2.46
C GLU A 171 -12.77 -19.82 3.97
N VAL A 172 -12.66 -18.60 4.48
CA VAL A 172 -12.56 -18.30 5.90
C VAL A 172 -13.41 -17.07 6.20
N ASN A 173 -14.36 -17.21 7.10
CA ASN A 173 -15.15 -16.08 7.57
C ASN A 173 -14.43 -15.32 8.68
N TYR A 174 -14.53 -13.99 8.64
CA TYR A 174 -13.93 -13.08 9.62
C TYR A 174 -14.95 -12.08 10.16
N LYS A 175 -14.79 -11.76 11.44
CA LYS A 175 -15.51 -10.69 12.14
C LYS A 175 -14.53 -9.94 13.02
N ASN A 176 -14.43 -8.61 12.84
CA ASN A 176 -13.49 -7.76 13.59
C ASN A 176 -12.02 -8.25 13.58
N GLY A 177 -11.57 -8.91 12.51
CA GLY A 177 -10.21 -9.43 12.33
C GLY A 177 -9.96 -10.82 12.89
N LYS A 178 -10.94 -11.45 13.53
CA LYS A 178 -10.89 -12.83 14.03
C LYS A 178 -11.67 -13.75 13.11
N GLN A 179 -11.27 -15.02 13.02
CA GLN A 179 -12.07 -16.06 12.37
C GLN A 179 -13.38 -16.24 13.14
N ASP A 180 -14.51 -16.18 12.45
CA ASP A 180 -15.84 -16.31 13.04
C ASP A 180 -16.79 -16.86 11.97
N GLY A 181 -17.22 -18.11 12.16
CA GLY A 181 -18.02 -18.88 11.21
C GLY A 181 -17.25 -20.02 10.54
N LEU A 182 -17.79 -20.51 9.46
CA LEU A 182 -17.26 -21.67 8.73
C LEU A 182 -15.91 -21.37 8.09
N VAL A 183 -14.98 -22.32 8.21
CA VAL A 183 -13.72 -22.40 7.48
C VAL A 183 -13.73 -23.69 6.66
N THR A 184 -13.49 -23.56 5.38
CA THR A 184 -13.37 -24.70 4.46
C THR A 184 -12.06 -24.59 3.70
N GLU A 185 -11.33 -25.70 3.58
CA GLU A 185 -10.12 -25.81 2.75
C GLU A 185 -10.26 -26.93 1.73
N TRP A 186 -9.53 -26.82 0.64
CA TRP A 186 -9.55 -27.77 -0.46
C TRP A 186 -8.13 -28.18 -0.85
N HIS A 187 -8.00 -29.40 -1.31
CA HIS A 187 -6.83 -29.90 -2.04
C HIS A 187 -6.72 -29.24 -3.43
N LYS A 188 -5.53 -29.32 -4.06
CA LYS A 188 -5.30 -28.78 -5.41
C LYS A 188 -6.15 -29.46 -6.51
N ASN A 189 -6.74 -30.63 -6.22
CA ASN A 189 -7.65 -31.33 -7.14
C ASN A 189 -9.12 -30.90 -6.96
N GLY A 190 -9.41 -29.98 -6.02
CA GLY A 190 -10.73 -29.44 -5.77
C GLY A 190 -11.57 -30.20 -4.75
N GLN A 191 -11.09 -31.36 -4.26
CA GLN A 191 -11.74 -32.07 -3.16
C GLN A 191 -11.55 -31.29 -1.85
N LYS A 192 -12.55 -31.31 -0.95
CA LYS A 192 -12.40 -30.78 0.40
C LYS A 192 -11.24 -31.46 1.12
N SER A 193 -10.47 -30.71 1.91
CA SER A 193 -9.42 -31.23 2.79
C SER A 193 -9.71 -30.98 4.25
N PHE A 194 -10.51 -29.94 4.54
CA PHE A 194 -10.79 -29.50 5.90
C PHE A 194 -12.10 -28.71 5.94
N GLU A 195 -12.88 -28.90 7.01
CA GLU A 195 -14.02 -28.05 7.34
C GLU A 195 -14.21 -27.99 8.86
N GLY A 196 -14.48 -26.80 9.39
CA GLY A 196 -14.73 -26.60 10.79
C GLY A 196 -15.34 -25.23 11.04
N ASN A 197 -15.86 -25.02 12.23
CA ASN A 197 -16.46 -23.75 12.62
C ASN A 197 -15.62 -23.03 13.68
N TRP A 198 -15.56 -21.70 13.62
CA TRP A 198 -14.86 -20.82 14.56
C TRP A 198 -15.83 -19.84 15.20
N VAL A 199 -15.61 -19.55 16.47
CA VAL A 199 -16.30 -18.51 17.22
C VAL A 199 -15.24 -17.64 17.89
N ASP A 200 -15.24 -16.34 17.59
CA ASP A 200 -14.31 -15.35 18.15
C ASP A 200 -12.82 -15.76 18.08
N GLY A 201 -12.41 -16.44 16.99
CA GLY A 201 -11.04 -16.89 16.71
C GLY A 201 -10.67 -18.24 17.31
N LYS A 202 -11.60 -18.97 17.91
CA LYS A 202 -11.41 -20.31 18.46
C LYS A 202 -12.27 -21.32 17.70
N VAL A 203 -11.72 -22.49 17.42
CA VAL A 203 -12.49 -23.59 16.84
C VAL A 203 -13.56 -24.04 17.85
N ASP A 204 -14.80 -24.21 17.37
CA ASP A 204 -15.93 -24.63 18.18
C ASP A 204 -16.87 -25.51 17.33
N GLY A 205 -17.11 -26.74 17.75
CA GLY A 205 -17.90 -27.74 17.05
C GLY A 205 -17.07 -28.81 16.37
N VAL A 206 -17.67 -29.50 15.43
CA VAL A 206 -17.04 -30.61 14.68
C VAL A 206 -16.10 -30.06 13.61
N VAL A 207 -14.92 -30.67 13.54
CA VAL A 207 -13.92 -30.46 12.48
C VAL A 207 -13.73 -31.75 11.73
N THR A 208 -13.81 -31.73 10.41
CA THR A 208 -13.67 -32.89 9.55
C THR A 208 -12.49 -32.72 8.61
N PHE A 209 -11.72 -33.78 8.42
CA PHE A 209 -10.58 -33.87 7.53
C PHE A 209 -10.84 -34.90 6.44
N TRP A 210 -10.43 -34.60 5.21
CA TRP A 210 -10.55 -35.48 4.04
C TRP A 210 -9.19 -35.67 3.37
N ASP A 211 -9.01 -36.82 2.75
CA ASP A 211 -7.90 -37.06 1.86
C ASP A 211 -8.15 -36.48 0.44
N LYS A 212 -7.23 -36.77 -0.49
CA LYS A 212 -7.34 -36.28 -1.88
C LYS A 212 -8.39 -37.04 -2.70
N GLU A 213 -8.78 -38.20 -2.26
CA GLU A 213 -9.81 -39.06 -2.84
C GLU A 213 -11.21 -38.61 -2.39
N GLY A 214 -11.30 -37.77 -1.32
CA GLY A 214 -12.53 -37.24 -0.75
C GLY A 214 -13.10 -38.09 0.38
N GLU A 215 -12.32 -39.06 0.86
CA GLU A 215 -12.71 -39.91 1.99
C GLU A 215 -12.38 -39.21 3.31
N VAL A 216 -13.27 -39.32 4.30
CA VAL A 216 -13.05 -38.76 5.63
C VAL A 216 -11.94 -39.55 6.33
N THR A 217 -10.91 -38.87 6.78
CA THR A 217 -9.76 -39.48 7.49
C THR A 217 -9.81 -39.29 8.98
N LYS A 218 -10.45 -38.21 9.43
CA LYS A 218 -10.52 -37.83 10.83
C LYS A 218 -11.71 -36.91 11.09
N THR A 219 -12.28 -37.03 12.30
CA THR A 219 -13.27 -36.12 12.85
C THR A 219 -12.89 -35.79 14.28
N ASP A 220 -12.80 -34.50 14.61
CA ASP A 220 -12.54 -34.01 15.96
C ASP A 220 -13.68 -33.10 16.40
N THR A 221 -14.02 -33.11 17.69
CA THR A 221 -14.98 -32.17 18.29
C THR A 221 -14.22 -31.22 19.22
N TYR A 222 -14.45 -29.93 19.04
CA TYR A 222 -13.83 -28.88 19.86
C TYR A 222 -14.89 -28.07 20.60
N LYS A 223 -14.51 -27.58 21.79
CA LYS A 223 -15.25 -26.56 22.53
C LYS A 223 -14.30 -25.47 23.00
N ASP A 224 -14.60 -24.20 22.67
CA ASP A 224 -13.79 -23.04 23.01
C ASP A 224 -12.29 -23.19 22.66
N GLY A 225 -11.97 -23.88 21.54
CA GLY A 225 -10.61 -24.16 21.07
C GLY A 225 -9.92 -25.35 21.71
N LYS A 226 -10.62 -26.11 22.59
CA LYS A 226 -10.08 -27.32 23.24
C LYS A 226 -10.70 -28.57 22.63
N LEU A 227 -9.88 -29.57 22.31
CA LEU A 227 -10.33 -30.87 21.85
C LEU A 227 -11.15 -31.57 22.97
N VAL A 228 -12.36 -31.97 22.63
CA VAL A 228 -13.28 -32.71 23.53
C VAL A 228 -13.29 -34.16 23.14
N GLU A 229 -13.33 -34.48 21.86
CA GLU A 229 -13.39 -35.82 21.29
C GLU A 229 -12.66 -35.87 19.95
N GLY A 230 -11.98 -36.99 19.67
CA GLY A 230 -11.34 -37.23 18.38
C GLY A 230 -11.56 -38.67 17.93
N ILE A 231 -12.03 -38.81 16.68
CA ILE A 231 -12.25 -40.12 16.03
C ILE A 231 -11.36 -40.18 14.79
N LYS A 232 -10.45 -41.14 14.73
CA LYS A 232 -9.67 -41.47 13.57
C LYS A 232 -10.31 -42.64 12.83
N LEU A 233 -10.65 -42.44 11.58
CA LEU A 233 -11.28 -43.42 10.68
C LEU A 233 -10.26 -44.15 9.83
#